data_d55af776c1fd316d77b3eb3044c8c11a
#
_entry.id   d55af776c1fd316d77b3eb3044c8c11a
#
_cell.length_a   1.000
_cell.length_b   1.000
_cell.length_c   1.000
_cell.angle_alpha   90.00
_cell.angle_beta   90.00
_cell.angle_gamma   90.00
#
_symmetry.space_group_name_H-M   'P 1'
#
loop_
_entity.id
_entity.type
_entity.pdbx_description
1 polymer ?
#
loop_
_entity_poly.entity_id
_entity_poly.type
_entity_poly.pdbx_seq_one_letter_code
_entity_poly.pdbx_strand_id
1 'polypeptide(L)'
;GLRQFGISKENKTSPIVEMGLIMDSRGIPISMCIHPGNTNEQLTAVPLEKEVIKMTGNKKFIYCADAGLGSYNIRKFNDMGGRAYIVTQSVKKLGQEIKDIVFNDSNYRLLSNDDAITLKEMRTFNKKDANNLSLYNDFAYKVIPANTAMDTGLYEEKVYKNGRTKKVKAKGTLHQYIIVTFSRKMMEYQRTIRERQLERAKKLLRLKDPEKIKKGPNDIRRFLKNTSSDTANYVLDMDKIHEEEKYDGFYAVATNLDDSAKDILAVAQNRYKIEDCFRIMKTNFDARPVFLRKPERIRAHFLICYTALLIYRLMECKLDDNLTHVTTSNLIKTLRNMNVVNMDDMYYKSIYSGSQALDALERCFELQLNRKYYRPSDLNKIVKKFSK
;
A
#
# COMPACT_ATOMS: atom_id res chain seq x y z
N GLY A 1 27.02 -2.64 7.51
CA GLY A 1 26.05 -3.75 7.67
C GLY A 1 24.63 -3.35 7.25
N LEU A 2 23.68 -4.27 7.27
CA LEU A 2 22.29 -4.01 6.86
C LEU A 2 21.53 -3.09 7.85
N ARG A 3 21.87 -3.13 9.13
CA ARG A 3 21.27 -2.25 10.14
C ARG A 3 21.88 -0.87 10.06
N GLN A 4 21.10 0.09 9.58
CA GLN A 4 21.48 1.50 9.43
C GLN A 4 20.37 2.40 10.00
N PHE A 5 20.77 3.60 10.44
CA PHE A 5 19.81 4.64 10.82
C PHE A 5 19.13 5.18 9.56
N GLY A 6 17.83 5.11 9.49
CA GLY A 6 17.01 5.56 8.38
C GLY A 6 15.68 6.13 8.86
N ILE A 7 14.79 6.46 7.93
CA ILE A 7 13.47 7.00 8.23
C ILE A 7 12.57 5.85 8.71
N SER A 8 12.43 5.70 10.03
CA SER A 8 11.54 4.69 10.62
C SER A 8 10.08 5.14 10.50
N LYS A 9 9.22 4.30 9.91
CA LYS A 9 7.75 4.51 9.90
C LYS A 9 7.12 4.50 11.30
N GLU A 10 7.86 4.04 12.32
CA GLU A 10 7.44 4.01 13.73
C GLU A 10 8.07 5.11 14.57
N ASN A 11 8.79 6.05 13.93
CA ASN A 11 9.52 7.12 14.61
C ASN A 11 10.52 6.64 15.70
N LYS A 12 11.02 5.39 15.56
CA LYS A 12 12.03 4.84 16.46
C LYS A 12 13.42 5.32 16.06
N THR A 13 14.27 5.55 17.06
CA THR A 13 15.65 5.99 16.91
C THR A 13 16.66 4.85 16.80
N SER A 14 16.21 3.62 16.58
CA SER A 14 17.06 2.44 16.42
C SER A 14 17.39 2.17 14.94
N PRO A 15 18.56 1.56 14.64
CA PRO A 15 18.89 1.15 13.28
C PRO A 15 17.85 0.17 12.73
N ILE A 16 17.46 0.37 11.50
CA ILE A 16 16.45 -0.42 10.78
C ILE A 16 17.06 -1.19 9.61
N VAL A 17 16.29 -2.11 9.07
CA VAL A 17 16.53 -2.83 7.81
C VAL A 17 15.33 -2.58 6.92
N GLU A 18 15.54 -2.33 5.65
CA GLU A 18 14.47 -2.18 4.66
C GLU A 18 14.24 -3.49 3.90
N MET A 19 12.98 -3.82 3.69
CA MET A 19 12.56 -4.98 2.92
C MET A 19 11.60 -4.53 1.82
N GLY A 20 11.93 -4.90 0.57
CA GLY A 20 11.03 -4.80 -0.58
C GLY A 20 10.39 -6.16 -0.89
N LEU A 21 9.16 -6.13 -1.39
CA LEU A 21 8.39 -7.31 -1.76
C LEU A 21 7.71 -7.06 -3.11
N ILE A 22 7.82 -8.02 -4.02
CA ILE A 22 7.00 -8.09 -5.23
C ILE A 22 6.06 -9.28 -5.12
N MET A 23 4.81 -9.08 -5.51
CA MET A 23 3.77 -10.10 -5.53
C MET A 23 2.98 -10.06 -6.83
N ASP A 24 2.28 -11.12 -7.14
CA ASP A 24 1.33 -11.17 -8.25
C ASP A 24 -0.02 -10.50 -7.90
N SER A 25 -0.94 -10.48 -8.86
CA SER A 25 -2.30 -9.91 -8.70
C SER A 25 -3.15 -10.63 -7.65
N ARG A 26 -2.84 -11.89 -7.35
CA ARG A 26 -3.50 -12.68 -6.29
C ARG A 26 -2.91 -12.40 -4.90
N GLY A 27 -1.80 -11.66 -4.81
CA GLY A 27 -1.09 -11.38 -3.58
C GLY A 27 -0.11 -12.47 -3.17
N ILE A 28 0.30 -13.33 -4.10
CA ILE A 28 1.32 -14.36 -3.88
C ILE A 28 2.70 -13.71 -4.02
N PRO A 29 3.58 -13.79 -3.01
CA PRO A 29 4.92 -13.24 -3.09
C PRO A 29 5.77 -13.92 -4.17
N ILE A 30 6.38 -13.13 -5.07
CA ILE A 30 7.22 -13.62 -6.17
C ILE A 30 8.70 -13.44 -5.83
N SER A 31 9.05 -12.29 -5.26
CA SER A 31 10.43 -11.96 -4.91
C SER A 31 10.51 -10.99 -3.74
N MET A 32 11.65 -10.98 -3.07
CA MET A 32 11.97 -10.03 -2.01
C MET A 32 13.38 -9.50 -2.15
N CYS A 33 13.62 -8.29 -1.64
CA CYS A 33 14.96 -7.75 -1.44
C CYS A 33 15.13 -7.20 -0.03
N ILE A 34 16.39 -7.16 0.43
CA ILE A 34 16.75 -6.65 1.75
C ILE A 34 17.89 -5.66 1.57
N HIS A 35 17.66 -4.45 2.06
CA HIS A 35 18.58 -3.33 1.92
C HIS A 35 18.95 -2.71 3.29
N PRO A 36 20.06 -1.99 3.37
CA PRO A 36 20.37 -1.15 4.53
C PRO A 36 19.25 -0.16 4.82
N GLY A 37 18.98 0.11 6.11
CA GLY A 37 17.87 0.92 6.55
C GLY A 37 17.91 2.41 6.13
N ASN A 38 18.99 2.87 5.51
CA ASN A 38 19.15 4.20 4.92
C ASN A 38 19.05 4.20 3.39
N THR A 39 18.66 3.09 2.78
CA THR A 39 18.51 2.98 1.32
C THR A 39 17.25 3.72 0.86
N ASN A 40 17.34 4.42 -0.26
CA ASN A 40 16.16 5.01 -0.89
C ASN A 40 15.34 3.91 -1.60
N GLU A 41 14.13 3.65 -1.12
CA GLU A 41 13.21 2.62 -1.66
C GLU A 41 13.04 2.71 -3.20
N GLN A 42 13.06 3.92 -3.76
CA GLN A 42 12.89 4.13 -5.22
C GLN A 42 14.03 3.55 -6.05
N LEU A 43 15.22 3.41 -5.47
CA LEU A 43 16.39 2.85 -6.17
C LEU A 43 16.36 1.32 -6.21
N THR A 44 15.54 0.68 -5.39
CA THR A 44 15.48 -0.78 -5.24
C THR A 44 14.45 -1.44 -6.16
N ALA A 45 13.44 -0.70 -6.61
CA ALA A 45 12.33 -1.24 -7.39
C ALA A 45 12.78 -1.80 -8.75
N VAL A 46 13.44 -0.99 -9.59
CA VAL A 46 13.89 -1.41 -10.92
C VAL A 46 14.88 -2.59 -10.88
N PRO A 47 15.90 -2.62 -10.00
CA PRO A 47 16.73 -3.80 -9.84
C PRO A 47 15.95 -5.07 -9.51
N LEU A 48 15.00 -5.00 -8.59
CA LEU A 48 14.18 -6.14 -8.20
C LEU A 48 13.25 -6.60 -9.35
N GLU A 49 12.66 -5.67 -10.10
CA GLU A 49 11.89 -5.99 -11.30
C GLU A 49 12.73 -6.72 -12.35
N LYS A 50 13.99 -6.29 -12.58
CA LYS A 50 14.93 -6.97 -13.48
C LYS A 50 15.22 -8.40 -13.05
N GLU A 51 15.37 -8.66 -11.76
CA GLU A 51 15.53 -10.01 -11.21
C GLU A 51 14.30 -10.87 -11.49
N VAL A 52 13.10 -10.34 -11.27
CA VAL A 52 11.84 -11.05 -11.56
C VAL A 52 11.72 -11.37 -13.05
N ILE A 53 12.04 -10.43 -13.93
CA ILE A 53 12.06 -10.65 -15.39
C ILE A 53 13.05 -11.77 -15.75
N LYS A 54 14.23 -11.78 -15.15
CA LYS A 54 15.25 -12.81 -15.38
C LYS A 54 14.79 -14.19 -14.92
N MET A 55 14.14 -14.27 -13.75
CA MET A 55 13.67 -15.54 -13.18
C MET A 55 12.48 -16.11 -13.93
N THR A 56 11.52 -15.28 -14.33
CA THR A 56 10.27 -15.73 -14.93
C THR A 56 10.34 -15.81 -16.45
N GLY A 57 11.31 -15.17 -17.09
CA GLY A 57 11.36 -14.98 -18.54
C GLY A 57 10.26 -14.03 -19.07
N ASN A 58 9.35 -13.60 -18.23
CA ASN A 58 8.23 -12.75 -18.63
C ASN A 58 8.64 -11.28 -18.64
N LYS A 59 8.58 -10.65 -19.80
CA LYS A 59 8.91 -9.23 -20.00
C LYS A 59 7.68 -8.33 -20.02
N LYS A 60 6.47 -8.89 -20.10
CA LYS A 60 5.21 -8.15 -20.16
C LYS A 60 4.49 -8.27 -18.82
N PHE A 61 4.34 -7.15 -18.09
CA PHE A 61 3.59 -7.08 -16.85
C PHE A 61 3.17 -5.64 -16.56
N ILE A 62 2.23 -5.49 -15.65
CA ILE A 62 1.78 -4.20 -15.15
C ILE A 62 2.40 -3.99 -13.76
N TYR A 63 3.25 -2.97 -13.63
CA TYR A 63 3.80 -2.54 -12.35
C TYR A 63 2.76 -1.72 -11.59
N CYS A 64 2.35 -2.17 -10.40
CA CYS A 64 1.39 -1.47 -9.57
C CYS A 64 2.02 -1.08 -8.22
N ALA A 65 2.05 0.21 -7.90
CA ALA A 65 2.69 0.71 -6.69
C ALA A 65 2.01 1.96 -6.09
N ASP A 66 2.43 2.32 -4.88
CA ASP A 66 2.03 3.57 -4.25
C ASP A 66 2.82 4.78 -4.80
N ALA A 67 2.46 5.98 -4.31
CA ALA A 67 3.10 7.22 -4.74
C ALA A 67 4.60 7.32 -4.35
N GLY A 68 5.04 6.57 -3.33
CA GLY A 68 6.43 6.51 -2.89
C GLY A 68 7.33 5.81 -3.92
N LEU A 69 6.79 4.84 -4.63
CA LEU A 69 7.47 4.04 -5.65
C LEU A 69 7.08 4.44 -7.08
N GLY A 70 6.75 5.70 -7.32
CA GLY A 70 6.30 6.25 -8.59
C GLY A 70 7.25 7.30 -9.18
N SER A 71 8.58 7.17 -9.02
CA SER A 71 9.56 8.10 -9.60
C SER A 71 9.61 8.01 -11.12
N TYR A 72 10.19 9.04 -11.76
CA TYR A 72 10.39 9.07 -13.20
C TYR A 72 11.06 7.79 -13.73
N ASN A 73 12.16 7.37 -13.10
CA ASN A 73 12.94 6.23 -13.56
C ASN A 73 12.16 4.91 -13.49
N ILE A 74 11.33 4.73 -12.48
CA ILE A 74 10.47 3.55 -12.34
C ILE A 74 9.40 3.56 -13.44
N ARG A 75 8.69 4.68 -13.62
CA ARG A 75 7.67 4.81 -14.67
C ARG A 75 8.29 4.64 -16.06
N LYS A 76 9.47 5.28 -16.32
CA LYS A 76 10.15 5.17 -17.60
C LYS A 76 10.62 3.76 -17.91
N PHE A 77 11.12 3.03 -16.89
CA PHE A 77 11.46 1.62 -17.04
C PHE A 77 10.22 0.78 -17.42
N ASN A 78 9.09 1.06 -16.81
CA ASN A 78 7.81 0.37 -17.06
C ASN A 78 7.01 0.95 -18.24
N ASP A 79 7.52 1.97 -18.91
CA ASP A 79 7.00 2.52 -20.17
C ASP A 79 7.65 1.88 -21.41
N MET A 80 8.55 0.92 -21.21
CA MET A 80 9.34 0.27 -22.26
C MET A 80 9.17 -1.25 -22.26
N GLY A 81 9.39 -1.88 -23.41
CA GLY A 81 9.47 -3.33 -23.53
C GLY A 81 8.15 -4.08 -23.34
N GLY A 82 7.01 -3.44 -23.63
CA GLY A 82 5.69 -4.02 -23.49
C GLY A 82 5.20 -4.12 -22.04
N ARG A 83 5.84 -3.40 -21.12
CA ARG A 83 5.39 -3.22 -19.73
C ARG A 83 4.45 -2.04 -19.62
N ALA A 84 3.72 -2.01 -18.53
CA ALA A 84 2.90 -0.89 -18.15
C ALA A 84 3.04 -0.59 -16.65
N TYR A 85 2.51 0.55 -16.20
CA TYR A 85 2.48 0.90 -14.79
C TYR A 85 1.13 1.50 -14.38
N ILE A 86 0.78 1.27 -13.13
CA ILE A 86 -0.34 1.93 -12.43
C ILE A 86 0.22 2.40 -11.09
N VAL A 87 0.38 3.71 -10.91
CA VAL A 87 1.00 4.27 -9.71
C VAL A 87 0.09 5.31 -9.09
N THR A 88 -0.09 5.26 -7.78
CA THR A 88 -0.84 6.31 -7.07
C THR A 88 -0.22 7.68 -7.33
N GLN A 89 -1.06 8.64 -7.72
CA GLN A 89 -0.67 10.00 -8.00
C GLN A 89 -1.34 10.95 -7.01
N SER A 90 -0.53 11.74 -6.28
CA SER A 90 -1.09 12.78 -5.42
C SER A 90 -1.66 13.92 -6.25
N VAL A 91 -2.95 14.20 -6.12
CA VAL A 91 -3.61 15.33 -6.80
C VAL A 91 -2.97 16.65 -6.39
N LYS A 92 -2.53 16.80 -5.13
CA LYS A 92 -1.83 18.01 -4.64
C LYS A 92 -0.52 18.30 -5.38
N LYS A 93 0.14 17.25 -5.93
CA LYS A 93 1.42 17.36 -6.65
C LYS A 93 1.28 17.50 -8.17
N LEU A 94 0.08 17.49 -8.70
CA LEU A 94 -0.19 17.73 -10.12
C LEU A 94 0.08 19.19 -10.49
N GLY A 95 0.41 19.44 -11.77
CA GLY A 95 0.51 20.78 -12.33
C GLY A 95 -0.83 21.52 -12.26
N GLN A 96 -0.79 22.85 -12.30
CA GLN A 96 -2.01 23.66 -12.15
C GLN A 96 -3.03 23.37 -13.26
N GLU A 97 -2.60 23.25 -14.50
CA GLU A 97 -3.46 22.92 -15.65
C GLU A 97 -4.28 21.64 -15.42
N ILE A 98 -3.63 20.58 -14.92
CA ILE A 98 -4.32 19.31 -14.62
C ILE A 98 -5.24 19.48 -13.40
N LYS A 99 -4.85 20.26 -12.38
CA LYS A 99 -5.71 20.56 -11.24
C LYS A 99 -6.98 21.30 -11.66
N ASP A 100 -6.88 22.21 -12.58
CA ASP A 100 -8.03 22.97 -13.09
C ASP A 100 -9.01 22.02 -13.79
N ILE A 101 -8.52 21.03 -14.54
CA ILE A 101 -9.35 19.97 -15.14
C ILE A 101 -9.96 19.07 -14.05
N VAL A 102 -9.19 18.71 -13.02
CA VAL A 102 -9.66 17.89 -11.89
C VAL A 102 -10.80 18.58 -11.13
N PHE A 103 -10.66 19.86 -10.85
CA PHE A 103 -11.67 20.60 -10.08
C PHE A 103 -12.83 21.14 -10.92
N ASN A 104 -12.73 21.04 -12.24
CA ASN A 104 -13.86 21.33 -13.10
C ASN A 104 -14.97 20.30 -12.89
N ASP A 105 -16.16 20.79 -12.57
CA ASP A 105 -17.32 20.02 -12.15
C ASP A 105 -17.85 19.06 -13.23
N SER A 106 -17.64 19.38 -14.50
CA SER A 106 -18.15 18.64 -15.65
C SER A 106 -17.25 17.48 -16.09
N ASN A 107 -17.80 16.62 -16.94
CA ASN A 107 -17.12 15.49 -17.58
C ASN A 107 -16.61 14.39 -16.60
N TYR A 108 -17.28 14.24 -15.48
CA TYR A 108 -17.16 13.05 -14.65
C TYR A 108 -18.18 12.00 -15.06
N ARG A 109 -17.84 10.73 -14.84
CA ARG A 109 -18.71 9.56 -15.05
C ARG A 109 -18.73 8.68 -13.82
N LEU A 110 -19.84 8.01 -13.57
CA LEU A 110 -19.93 7.01 -12.49
C LEU A 110 -19.14 5.75 -12.87
N LEU A 111 -18.40 5.20 -11.93
CA LEU A 111 -17.57 4.02 -12.17
C LEU A 111 -18.42 2.75 -12.34
N SER A 112 -19.62 2.69 -11.77
CA SER A 112 -20.52 1.55 -11.82
C SER A 112 -21.14 1.33 -13.21
N ASN A 113 -21.62 2.39 -13.87
CA ASN A 113 -22.44 2.33 -15.07
C ASN A 113 -22.04 3.29 -16.20
N ASP A 114 -20.99 4.08 -15.99
CA ASP A 114 -20.46 5.08 -16.94
C ASP A 114 -21.40 6.26 -17.22
N ASP A 115 -22.45 6.46 -16.43
CA ASP A 115 -23.34 7.60 -16.56
C ASP A 115 -22.63 8.91 -16.25
N ALA A 116 -22.99 9.99 -16.99
CA ALA A 116 -22.46 11.32 -16.73
C ALA A 116 -22.96 11.84 -15.39
N ILE A 117 -22.06 12.44 -14.61
CA ILE A 117 -22.34 13.03 -13.31
C ILE A 117 -21.49 14.27 -13.07
N THR A 118 -21.94 15.18 -12.22
CA THR A 118 -21.15 16.32 -11.76
C THR A 118 -20.62 16.10 -10.35
N LEU A 119 -19.49 16.72 -10.01
CA LEU A 119 -18.96 16.71 -8.64
C LEU A 119 -19.94 17.37 -7.67
N LYS A 120 -20.71 18.36 -8.12
CA LYS A 120 -21.73 19.03 -7.32
C LYS A 120 -22.81 18.03 -6.91
N GLU A 121 -23.32 17.25 -7.84
CA GLU A 121 -24.29 16.17 -7.57
C GLU A 121 -23.72 15.12 -6.63
N MET A 122 -22.49 14.63 -6.90
CA MET A 122 -21.81 13.66 -6.01
C MET A 122 -21.70 14.15 -4.56
N ARG A 123 -21.52 15.46 -4.36
CA ARG A 123 -21.43 16.06 -3.02
C ARG A 123 -22.76 16.11 -2.28
N THR A 124 -23.90 15.99 -2.96
CA THR A 124 -25.24 16.02 -2.35
C THR A 124 -25.65 14.67 -1.75
N PHE A 125 -25.09 13.56 -2.25
CA PHE A 125 -25.48 12.23 -1.80
C PHE A 125 -25.22 12.00 -0.30
N ASN A 126 -26.16 11.30 0.34
CA ASN A 126 -26.13 11.09 1.77
C ASN A 126 -26.34 9.60 2.10
N LYS A 127 -25.53 9.07 2.99
CA LYS A 127 -25.61 7.67 3.47
C LYS A 127 -26.94 7.32 4.19
N LYS A 128 -27.70 8.32 4.62
CA LYS A 128 -29.01 8.12 5.30
C LYS A 128 -30.17 8.01 4.31
N ASP A 129 -29.96 8.36 3.05
CA ASP A 129 -30.96 8.28 2.00
C ASP A 129 -30.83 6.93 1.29
N ALA A 130 -31.79 6.04 1.52
CA ALA A 130 -31.81 4.70 0.94
C ALA A 130 -31.83 4.72 -0.61
N ASN A 131 -32.46 5.72 -1.22
CA ASN A 131 -32.57 5.86 -2.68
C ASN A 131 -31.21 6.22 -3.32
N ASN A 132 -30.36 6.93 -2.59
CA ASN A 132 -29.05 7.42 -3.07
C ASN A 132 -27.86 6.67 -2.45
N LEU A 133 -28.09 5.60 -1.68
CA LEU A 133 -27.03 4.88 -0.99
C LEU A 133 -26.02 4.22 -1.94
N SER A 134 -26.49 3.73 -3.09
CA SER A 134 -25.62 3.17 -4.14
C SER A 134 -24.68 4.24 -4.69
N LEU A 135 -25.20 5.43 -5.02
CA LEU A 135 -24.45 6.57 -5.54
C LEU A 135 -23.52 7.17 -4.46
N TYR A 136 -23.91 7.18 -3.20
CA TYR A 136 -23.03 7.58 -2.09
C TYR A 136 -21.79 6.67 -1.97
N ASN A 137 -21.93 5.39 -2.27
CA ASN A 137 -20.84 4.43 -2.22
C ASN A 137 -20.04 4.32 -3.53
N ASP A 138 -20.53 4.92 -4.61
CA ASP A 138 -19.88 4.90 -5.93
C ASP A 138 -18.74 5.92 -6.02
N PHE A 139 -18.02 5.85 -7.13
CA PHE A 139 -16.96 6.77 -7.50
C PHE A 139 -17.34 7.50 -8.78
N ALA A 140 -17.17 8.81 -8.80
CA ALA A 140 -17.10 9.54 -10.06
C ALA A 140 -15.65 9.51 -10.55
N TYR A 141 -15.42 9.30 -11.84
CA TYR A 141 -14.07 9.27 -12.41
C TYR A 141 -13.94 10.16 -13.64
N LYS A 142 -12.70 10.57 -13.92
CA LYS A 142 -12.30 11.32 -15.11
C LYS A 142 -10.92 10.85 -15.55
N VAL A 143 -10.74 10.64 -16.87
CA VAL A 143 -9.45 10.29 -17.48
C VAL A 143 -8.88 11.55 -18.13
N ILE A 144 -7.64 11.89 -17.79
CA ILE A 144 -6.96 13.11 -18.25
C ILE A 144 -5.66 12.70 -18.93
N PRO A 145 -5.53 12.84 -20.26
CA PRO A 145 -4.24 12.69 -20.94
C PRO A 145 -3.28 13.77 -20.44
N ALA A 146 -2.06 13.40 -20.10
CA ALA A 146 -1.11 14.33 -19.50
C ALA A 146 0.33 14.07 -19.96
N ASN A 147 0.99 15.14 -20.37
CA ASN A 147 2.44 15.17 -20.56
C ASN A 147 3.07 15.71 -19.29
N THR A 148 3.54 14.82 -18.43
CA THR A 148 4.02 15.20 -17.11
C THR A 148 5.53 15.32 -17.07
N ALA A 149 6.03 16.51 -16.78
CA ALA A 149 7.45 16.74 -16.50
C ALA A 149 7.79 16.29 -15.06
N MET A 150 8.68 15.32 -14.93
CA MET A 150 9.10 14.75 -13.67
C MET A 150 10.62 14.89 -13.45
N ASP A 151 11.04 14.97 -12.20
CA ASP A 151 12.46 14.96 -11.80
C ASP A 151 13.09 13.59 -12.14
N THR A 152 14.13 13.62 -12.96
CA THR A 152 14.86 12.39 -13.37
C THR A 152 15.85 11.88 -12.30
N GLY A 153 16.09 12.66 -11.25
CA GLY A 153 17.15 12.41 -10.28
C GLY A 153 18.54 12.83 -10.76
N LEU A 154 18.67 13.29 -12.00
CA LEU A 154 19.92 13.80 -12.57
C LEU A 154 19.99 15.32 -12.46
N TYR A 155 21.19 15.86 -12.62
CA TYR A 155 21.43 17.29 -12.65
C TYR A 155 22.00 17.67 -14.03
N GLU A 156 21.53 18.81 -14.55
CA GLU A 156 22.06 19.46 -15.77
C GLU A 156 22.60 20.85 -15.42
N GLU A 157 23.54 21.31 -16.18
CA GLU A 157 24.06 22.68 -16.05
C GLU A 157 23.23 23.64 -16.91
N LYS A 158 22.62 24.61 -16.25
CA LYS A 158 21.86 25.65 -16.92
C LYS A 158 22.63 26.98 -16.89
N VAL A 159 22.93 27.49 -18.07
CA VAL A 159 23.55 28.81 -18.22
C VAL A 159 22.45 29.86 -18.28
N TYR A 160 22.51 30.85 -17.41
CA TYR A 160 21.58 31.95 -17.36
C TYR A 160 22.06 33.12 -18.26
N LYS A 161 21.13 34.02 -18.63
CA LYS A 161 21.42 35.20 -19.49
C LYS A 161 22.56 36.11 -18.97
N ASN A 162 22.85 36.03 -17.66
CA ASN A 162 23.94 36.75 -17.01
C ASN A 162 25.28 35.99 -17.01
N GLY A 163 25.41 34.91 -17.79
CA GLY A 163 26.61 34.05 -17.90
C GLY A 163 26.87 33.12 -16.70
N ARG A 164 26.04 33.15 -15.65
CA ARG A 164 26.19 32.26 -14.51
C ARG A 164 25.67 30.86 -14.82
N THR A 165 26.44 29.86 -14.48
CA THR A 165 26.02 28.44 -14.57
C THR A 165 25.52 27.96 -13.22
N LYS A 166 24.38 27.28 -13.22
CA LYS A 166 23.80 26.65 -12.02
C LYS A 166 23.39 25.21 -12.35
N LYS A 167 23.71 24.28 -11.46
CA LYS A 167 23.20 22.91 -11.52
C LYS A 167 21.72 22.92 -11.16
N VAL A 168 20.85 22.49 -12.08
CA VAL A 168 19.42 22.33 -11.89
C VAL A 168 19.04 20.87 -12.07
N LYS A 169 17.95 20.44 -11.46
CA LYS A 169 17.44 19.08 -11.64
C LYS A 169 16.93 18.91 -13.07
N ALA A 170 17.44 17.91 -13.75
CA ALA A 170 16.97 17.55 -15.09
C ALA A 170 15.55 16.99 -15.01
N LYS A 171 14.70 17.39 -15.95
CA LYS A 171 13.33 16.90 -16.06
C LYS A 171 13.17 16.02 -17.29
N GLY A 172 12.47 14.90 -17.12
CA GLY A 172 12.03 14.05 -18.21
C GLY A 172 10.51 14.14 -18.35
N THR A 173 10.00 14.05 -19.58
CA THR A 173 8.55 14.06 -19.86
C THR A 173 8.06 12.63 -20.02
N LEU A 174 6.91 12.31 -19.41
CA LEU A 174 6.18 11.08 -19.60
C LEU A 174 4.80 11.38 -20.15
N HIS A 175 4.44 10.65 -21.24
CA HIS A 175 3.08 10.62 -21.77
C HIS A 175 2.31 9.59 -20.95
N GLN A 176 1.26 10.01 -20.27
CA GLN A 176 0.50 9.15 -19.37
C GLN A 176 -0.94 9.64 -19.23
N TYR A 177 -1.80 8.78 -18.73
CA TYR A 177 -3.14 9.13 -18.32
C TYR A 177 -3.17 9.31 -16.80
N ILE A 178 -3.83 10.37 -16.34
CA ILE A 178 -4.17 10.58 -14.95
C ILE A 178 -5.65 10.22 -14.77
N ILE A 179 -5.94 9.13 -14.12
CA ILE A 179 -7.30 8.73 -13.78
C ILE A 179 -7.59 9.27 -12.38
N VAL A 180 -8.48 10.25 -12.32
CA VAL A 180 -8.90 10.86 -11.06
C VAL A 180 -10.25 10.29 -10.68
N THR A 181 -10.40 9.92 -9.42
CA THR A 181 -11.68 9.53 -8.84
C THR A 181 -12.09 10.49 -7.73
N PHE A 182 -13.39 10.66 -7.56
CA PHE A 182 -14.00 11.35 -6.43
C PHE A 182 -15.03 10.43 -5.77
N SER A 183 -15.00 10.38 -4.45
CA SER A 183 -15.96 9.60 -3.64
C SER A 183 -16.53 10.46 -2.51
N ARG A 184 -17.84 10.53 -2.43
CA ARG A 184 -18.55 11.21 -1.34
C ARG A 184 -18.22 10.60 0.02
N LYS A 185 -18.21 9.27 0.09
CA LYS A 185 -17.85 8.52 1.29
C LYS A 185 -16.43 8.84 1.77
N MET A 186 -15.46 8.88 0.84
CA MET A 186 -14.07 9.22 1.17
C MET A 186 -13.94 10.68 1.61
N MET A 187 -14.67 11.60 0.97
CA MET A 187 -14.69 13.01 1.37
C MET A 187 -15.16 13.17 2.83
N GLU A 188 -16.24 12.52 3.24
CA GLU A 188 -16.72 12.56 4.63
C GLU A 188 -15.71 11.97 5.61
N TYR A 189 -15.10 10.85 5.25
CA TYR A 189 -14.06 10.21 6.06
C TYR A 189 -12.86 11.14 6.28
N GLN A 190 -12.36 11.78 5.22
CA GLN A 190 -11.21 12.69 5.32
C GLN A 190 -11.56 13.95 6.13
N ARG A 191 -12.78 14.49 6.00
CA ARG A 191 -13.28 15.58 6.84
C ARG A 191 -13.31 15.21 8.31
N THR A 192 -13.84 14.04 8.64
CA THR A 192 -13.85 13.54 10.03
C THR A 192 -12.44 13.42 10.62
N ILE A 193 -11.47 12.94 9.82
CA ILE A 193 -10.05 12.90 10.25
C ILE A 193 -9.53 14.32 10.49
N ARG A 194 -9.78 15.25 9.57
CA ARG A 194 -9.33 16.64 9.70
C ARG A 194 -9.97 17.32 10.91
N GLU A 195 -11.24 17.14 11.16
CA GLU A 195 -11.92 17.66 12.36
C GLU A 195 -11.20 17.22 13.64
N ARG A 196 -10.86 15.92 13.76
CA ARG A 196 -10.08 15.41 14.90
C ARG A 196 -8.68 16.03 14.98
N GLN A 197 -8.05 16.32 13.85
CA GLN A 197 -6.75 17.01 13.82
C GLN A 197 -6.89 18.47 14.24
N LEU A 198 -7.94 19.17 13.80
CA LEU A 198 -8.24 20.54 14.19
C LEU A 198 -8.55 20.66 15.69
N GLU A 199 -9.30 19.71 16.26
CA GLU A 199 -9.53 19.65 17.71
C GLU A 199 -8.20 19.53 18.50
N ARG A 200 -7.27 18.71 18.00
CA ARG A 200 -5.93 18.62 18.60
C ARG A 200 -5.13 19.92 18.41
N ALA A 201 -5.22 20.55 17.23
CA ALA A 201 -4.57 21.82 16.96
C ALA A 201 -5.11 22.94 17.88
N LYS A 202 -6.42 23.03 18.10
CA LYS A 202 -7.04 23.94 19.06
C LYS A 202 -6.51 23.76 20.49
N LYS A 203 -6.24 22.50 20.90
CA LYS A 203 -5.62 22.24 22.22
C LYS A 203 -4.22 22.79 22.31
N LEU A 204 -3.45 22.77 21.20
CA LEU A 204 -2.10 23.36 21.17
C LEU A 204 -2.10 24.89 21.29
N LEU A 205 -3.15 25.59 20.82
CA LEU A 205 -3.29 27.03 20.99
C LEU A 205 -3.30 27.48 22.47
N ARG A 206 -3.64 26.56 23.39
CA ARG A 206 -3.65 26.81 24.84
C ARG A 206 -2.25 26.69 25.47
N LEU A 207 -1.24 26.21 24.73
CA LEU A 207 0.13 26.06 25.19
C LEU A 207 0.91 27.34 24.91
N LYS A 208 1.80 27.73 25.86
CA LYS A 208 2.61 28.95 25.74
C LYS A 208 3.63 28.91 24.58
N ASP A 209 3.98 27.71 24.08
CA ASP A 209 4.99 27.54 23.03
C ASP A 209 4.75 26.27 22.20
N PRO A 210 3.88 26.32 21.17
CA PRO A 210 3.59 25.18 20.31
C PRO A 210 4.78 24.71 19.46
N GLU A 211 5.82 25.54 19.26
CA GLU A 211 6.95 25.22 18.37
C GLU A 211 7.93 24.22 18.98
N LYS A 212 7.97 24.06 20.29
CA LYS A 212 8.87 23.12 20.98
C LYS A 212 8.55 21.65 20.69
N ILE A 213 7.39 21.34 20.13
CA ILE A 213 7.01 19.96 19.77
C ILE A 213 7.61 19.61 18.41
N LYS A 214 8.34 18.49 18.32
CA LYS A 214 9.00 18.03 17.09
C LYS A 214 8.00 17.81 15.94
N LYS A 215 8.26 18.40 14.76
CA LYS A 215 7.40 18.30 13.57
C LYS A 215 7.46 16.90 12.96
N GLY A 216 6.29 16.26 12.75
CA GLY A 216 6.12 15.01 12.01
C GLY A 216 5.46 15.23 10.65
N PRO A 217 5.44 14.23 9.76
CA PRO A 217 4.88 14.36 8.40
C PRO A 217 3.40 14.74 8.36
N ASN A 218 2.62 14.36 9.40
CA ASN A 218 1.21 14.70 9.56
C ASN A 218 0.98 15.70 10.70
N ASP A 219 1.91 16.64 10.86
CA ASP A 219 1.90 17.57 11.97
C ASP A 219 0.66 18.47 11.94
N ILE A 220 -0.10 18.42 13.01
CA ILE A 220 -1.31 19.24 13.19
C ILE A 220 -1.01 20.74 13.27
N ARG A 221 0.22 21.13 13.57
CA ARG A 221 0.66 22.55 13.58
C ARG A 221 0.62 23.22 12.21
N ARG A 222 0.52 22.44 11.11
CA ARG A 222 0.31 23.00 9.76
C ARG A 222 -0.99 23.81 9.66
N PHE A 223 -1.91 23.61 10.59
CA PHE A 223 -3.15 24.38 10.71
C PHE A 223 -3.05 25.58 11.64
N LEU A 224 -1.86 25.89 12.14
CA LEU A 224 -1.61 27.03 13.02
C LEU A 224 -0.79 28.09 12.28
N LYS A 225 -1.25 29.34 12.36
CA LYS A 225 -0.59 30.50 11.78
C LYS A 225 -0.22 31.46 12.92
N ASN A 226 1.04 31.92 12.95
CA ASN A 226 1.44 33.00 13.86
C ASN A 226 0.99 34.34 13.28
N THR A 227 0.28 35.13 14.06
CA THR A 227 -0.24 36.47 13.69
C THR A 227 0.63 37.61 14.12
N SER A 228 1.65 37.36 14.96
CA SER A 228 2.55 38.38 15.47
C SER A 228 4.02 38.02 15.25
N SER A 229 4.85 39.00 14.87
CA SER A 229 6.29 38.80 14.72
C SER A 229 7.02 38.74 16.06
N ASP A 230 6.50 39.40 17.09
CA ASP A 230 7.22 39.64 18.35
C ASP A 230 6.73 38.79 19.52
N THR A 231 5.55 38.23 19.41
CA THR A 231 4.96 37.35 20.43
C THR A 231 4.32 36.13 19.77
N ALA A 232 4.46 34.96 20.42
CA ALA A 232 3.88 33.71 19.93
C ALA A 232 2.33 33.73 20.04
N ASN A 233 1.66 34.39 19.10
CA ASN A 233 0.22 34.46 19.04
C ASN A 233 -0.29 33.60 17.84
N TYR A 234 -0.70 32.38 18.13
CA TYR A 234 -1.14 31.41 17.13
C TYR A 234 -2.66 31.39 16.99
N VAL A 235 -3.14 31.34 15.76
CA VAL A 235 -4.55 31.13 15.41
C VAL A 235 -4.68 29.98 14.42
N LEU A 236 -5.91 29.49 14.20
CA LEU A 236 -6.16 28.54 13.13
C LEU A 236 -5.99 29.21 11.77
N ASP A 237 -5.21 28.58 10.90
CA ASP A 237 -5.04 28.99 9.50
C ASP A 237 -6.20 28.50 8.65
N MET A 238 -7.25 29.33 8.56
CA MET A 238 -8.47 29.00 7.80
C MET A 238 -8.16 28.83 6.31
N ASP A 239 -7.23 29.60 5.75
CA ASP A 239 -6.83 29.52 4.34
C ASP A 239 -6.24 28.14 4.04
N LYS A 240 -5.37 27.66 4.93
CA LYS A 240 -4.77 26.34 4.83
C LYS A 240 -5.79 25.21 4.96
N ILE A 241 -6.76 25.39 5.87
CA ILE A 241 -7.84 24.42 6.06
C ILE A 241 -8.68 24.32 4.77
N HIS A 242 -9.14 25.46 4.22
CA HIS A 242 -9.93 25.52 3.00
C HIS A 242 -9.14 25.00 1.79
N GLU A 243 -7.81 25.27 1.73
CA GLU A 243 -6.96 24.70 0.69
C GLU A 243 -6.96 23.17 0.75
N GLU A 244 -6.81 22.57 1.94
CA GLU A 244 -6.82 21.11 2.08
C GLU A 244 -8.19 20.51 1.79
N GLU A 245 -9.28 21.20 2.11
CA GLU A 245 -10.66 20.75 1.85
C GLU A 245 -10.98 20.54 0.37
N LYS A 246 -10.35 21.31 -0.51
CA LYS A 246 -10.53 21.17 -1.97
C LYS A 246 -10.18 19.78 -2.47
N TYR A 247 -9.26 19.09 -1.79
CA TYR A 247 -8.76 17.77 -2.18
C TYR A 247 -9.52 16.60 -1.57
N ASP A 248 -10.48 16.88 -0.67
CA ASP A 248 -11.24 15.81 -0.02
C ASP A 248 -12.06 15.00 -1.01
N GLY A 249 -12.02 13.69 -0.84
CA GLY A 249 -12.72 12.75 -1.70
C GLY A 249 -11.97 12.38 -2.97
N PHE A 250 -10.93 13.12 -3.34
CA PHE A 250 -10.16 12.86 -4.55
C PHE A 250 -9.04 11.83 -4.32
N TYR A 251 -8.91 10.95 -5.29
CA TYR A 251 -7.81 10.01 -5.42
C TYR A 251 -7.40 9.96 -6.90
N ALA A 252 -6.15 9.72 -7.19
CA ALA A 252 -5.69 9.59 -8.56
C ALA A 252 -4.64 8.50 -8.73
N VAL A 253 -4.62 7.92 -9.92
CA VAL A 253 -3.55 7.05 -10.41
C VAL A 253 -2.99 7.61 -11.72
N ALA A 254 -1.72 7.36 -11.96
CA ALA A 254 -1.05 7.63 -13.24
C ALA A 254 -0.71 6.30 -13.91
N THR A 255 -0.96 6.21 -15.21
CA THR A 255 -0.73 4.99 -15.99
C THR A 255 -0.37 5.34 -17.45
N ASN A 256 0.34 4.43 -18.12
CA ASN A 256 0.55 4.47 -19.57
C ASN A 256 -0.39 3.51 -20.33
N LEU A 257 -1.34 2.87 -19.63
CA LEU A 257 -2.36 2.02 -20.24
C LEU A 257 -3.51 2.85 -20.82
N ASP A 258 -4.01 2.42 -21.95
CA ASP A 258 -5.19 2.97 -22.62
C ASP A 258 -6.39 2.01 -22.48
N ASP A 259 -6.47 1.34 -21.35
CA ASP A 259 -7.57 0.44 -20.98
C ASP A 259 -8.69 1.20 -20.28
N SER A 260 -9.82 0.51 -20.02
CA SER A 260 -10.94 1.13 -19.30
C SER A 260 -10.50 1.62 -17.90
N ALA A 261 -10.99 2.78 -17.49
CA ALA A 261 -10.71 3.31 -16.15
C ALA A 261 -11.11 2.32 -15.04
N LYS A 262 -12.19 1.57 -15.25
CA LYS A 262 -12.70 0.55 -14.33
C LYS A 262 -11.67 -0.57 -14.12
N ASP A 263 -11.10 -1.11 -15.19
CA ASP A 263 -10.11 -2.19 -15.12
C ASP A 263 -8.80 -1.71 -14.47
N ILE A 264 -8.33 -0.52 -14.86
CA ILE A 264 -7.13 0.09 -14.27
C ILE A 264 -7.31 0.31 -12.77
N LEU A 265 -8.46 0.86 -12.35
CA LEU A 265 -8.76 1.10 -10.95
C LEU A 265 -8.95 -0.19 -10.15
N ALA A 266 -9.51 -1.26 -10.75
CA ALA A 266 -9.61 -2.57 -10.14
C ALA A 266 -8.22 -3.17 -9.85
N VAL A 267 -7.28 -3.04 -10.79
CA VAL A 267 -5.88 -3.44 -10.56
C VAL A 267 -5.24 -2.59 -9.46
N ALA A 268 -5.45 -1.28 -9.47
CA ALA A 268 -4.93 -0.37 -8.44
C ALA A 268 -5.45 -0.71 -7.03
N GLN A 269 -6.69 -1.13 -6.91
CA GLN A 269 -7.30 -1.54 -5.64
C GLN A 269 -6.61 -2.77 -5.04
N ASN A 270 -6.15 -3.73 -5.85
CA ASN A 270 -5.47 -4.94 -5.37
C ASN A 270 -4.17 -4.66 -4.61
N ARG A 271 -3.67 -3.42 -4.64
CA ARG A 271 -2.47 -3.01 -3.89
C ARG A 271 -2.58 -3.21 -2.38
N TYR A 272 -3.79 -3.20 -1.79
CA TYR A 272 -3.97 -3.48 -0.36
C TYR A 272 -3.38 -4.85 0.05
N LYS A 273 -3.28 -5.80 -0.87
CA LYS A 273 -2.72 -7.14 -0.61
C LYS A 273 -1.26 -7.08 -0.18
N ILE A 274 -0.47 -6.11 -0.69
CA ILE A 274 0.92 -5.95 -0.25
C ILE A 274 1.00 -5.39 1.19
N GLU A 275 0.11 -4.46 1.53
CA GLU A 275 0.02 -3.94 2.89
C GLU A 275 -0.38 -5.05 3.86
N ASP A 276 -1.29 -5.93 3.45
CA ASP A 276 -1.71 -7.10 4.21
C ASP A 276 -0.57 -8.10 4.40
N CYS A 277 0.22 -8.39 3.37
CA CYS A 277 1.42 -9.23 3.48
C CYS A 277 2.42 -8.67 4.49
N PHE A 278 2.71 -7.37 4.45
CA PHE A 278 3.58 -6.74 5.46
C PHE A 278 2.97 -6.78 6.86
N ARG A 279 1.65 -6.63 6.98
CA ARG A 279 0.94 -6.76 8.25
C ARG A 279 1.09 -8.18 8.81
N ILE A 280 0.84 -9.21 8.00
CA ILE A 280 0.98 -10.63 8.40
C ILE A 280 2.40 -10.91 8.86
N MET A 281 3.40 -10.52 8.10
CA MET A 281 4.81 -10.70 8.50
C MET A 281 5.13 -10.05 9.84
N LYS A 282 4.63 -8.83 10.06
CA LYS A 282 4.91 -8.04 11.26
C LYS A 282 4.19 -8.56 12.51
N THR A 283 2.93 -8.96 12.37
CA THR A 283 2.06 -9.27 13.51
C THR A 283 1.88 -10.75 13.76
N ASN A 284 1.94 -11.58 12.72
CA ASN A 284 1.67 -13.00 12.83
C ASN A 284 2.94 -13.85 12.80
N PHE A 285 3.98 -13.40 12.07
CA PHE A 285 5.24 -14.12 11.96
C PHE A 285 6.36 -13.49 12.80
N ASP A 286 6.07 -12.43 13.55
CA ASP A 286 7.02 -11.73 14.41
C ASP A 286 8.33 -11.35 13.66
N ALA A 287 8.21 -10.98 12.37
CA ALA A 287 9.36 -10.61 11.55
C ALA A 287 10.11 -9.39 12.10
N ARG A 288 9.53 -8.69 13.07
CA ARG A 288 10.14 -7.58 13.80
C ARG A 288 9.69 -7.55 15.28
N PRO A 289 10.52 -7.03 16.19
CA PRO A 289 11.83 -6.39 15.95
C PRO A 289 12.92 -7.40 15.57
N VAL A 290 13.87 -6.96 14.73
CA VAL A 290 15.00 -7.81 14.32
C VAL A 290 16.15 -7.63 15.32
N PHE A 291 16.39 -8.60 16.18
CA PHE A 291 17.48 -8.58 17.18
C PHE A 291 18.83 -9.05 16.61
N LEU A 292 18.84 -9.63 15.42
CA LEU A 292 20.02 -10.15 14.77
C LEU A 292 20.95 -9.02 14.30
N ARG A 293 22.27 -9.27 14.33
CA ARG A 293 23.30 -8.29 13.94
C ARG A 293 24.04 -8.65 12.65
N LYS A 294 24.31 -9.94 12.43
CA LYS A 294 25.05 -10.40 11.24
C LYS A 294 24.17 -10.36 10.01
N PRO A 295 24.65 -9.80 8.88
CA PRO A 295 23.86 -9.67 7.65
C PRO A 295 23.28 -11.00 7.16
N GLU A 296 24.04 -12.10 7.25
CA GLU A 296 23.63 -13.43 6.79
C GLU A 296 22.45 -13.95 7.64
N ARG A 297 22.50 -13.73 8.96
CA ARG A 297 21.40 -14.12 9.86
C ARG A 297 20.15 -13.27 9.66
N ILE A 298 20.32 -11.98 9.36
CA ILE A 298 19.20 -11.10 9.03
C ILE A 298 18.53 -11.59 7.73
N ARG A 299 19.32 -11.91 6.70
CA ARG A 299 18.78 -12.45 5.45
C ARG A 299 18.06 -13.78 5.64
N ALA A 300 18.67 -14.69 6.40
CA ALA A 300 18.05 -15.98 6.73
C ALA A 300 16.71 -15.80 7.48
N HIS A 301 16.65 -14.90 8.45
CA HIS A 301 15.41 -14.58 9.18
C HIS A 301 14.30 -14.12 8.23
N PHE A 302 14.58 -13.14 7.36
CA PHE A 302 13.58 -12.65 6.41
C PHE A 302 13.24 -13.69 5.34
N LEU A 303 14.17 -14.55 4.93
CA LEU A 303 13.88 -15.66 4.04
C LEU A 303 12.89 -16.65 4.66
N ILE A 304 13.05 -17.00 5.92
CA ILE A 304 12.11 -17.86 6.66
C ILE A 304 10.72 -17.18 6.71
N CYS A 305 10.67 -15.90 7.06
CA CYS A 305 9.40 -15.16 7.09
C CYS A 305 8.74 -15.06 5.72
N TYR A 306 9.52 -14.87 4.66
CA TYR A 306 9.05 -14.86 3.28
C TYR A 306 8.49 -16.22 2.86
N THR A 307 9.21 -17.30 3.15
CA THR A 307 8.75 -18.67 2.85
C THR A 307 7.44 -18.99 3.57
N ALA A 308 7.34 -18.62 4.85
CA ALA A 308 6.11 -18.77 5.60
C ALA A 308 4.96 -17.95 5.01
N LEU A 309 5.23 -16.71 4.57
CA LEU A 309 4.24 -15.88 3.88
C LEU A 309 3.79 -16.50 2.56
N LEU A 310 4.72 -17.01 1.75
CA LEU A 310 4.42 -17.67 0.48
C LEU A 310 3.48 -18.87 0.69
N ILE A 311 3.83 -19.77 1.62
CA ILE A 311 3.00 -20.95 1.96
C ILE A 311 1.62 -20.50 2.43
N TYR A 312 1.57 -19.52 3.33
CA TYR A 312 0.32 -18.98 3.84
C TYR A 312 -0.56 -18.42 2.71
N ARG A 313 0.00 -17.59 1.81
CA ARG A 313 -0.77 -16.99 0.70
C ARG A 313 -1.26 -18.03 -0.29
N LEU A 314 -0.47 -19.07 -0.58
CA LEU A 314 -0.91 -20.21 -1.43
C LEU A 314 -2.09 -20.95 -0.78
N MET A 315 -2.03 -21.19 0.54
CA MET A 315 -3.14 -21.83 1.26
C MET A 315 -4.40 -20.95 1.25
N GLU A 316 -4.26 -19.67 1.51
CA GLU A 316 -5.36 -18.70 1.50
C GLU A 316 -6.01 -18.64 0.12
N CYS A 317 -5.23 -18.51 -0.96
CA CYS A 317 -5.73 -18.51 -2.31
C CYS A 317 -6.49 -19.81 -2.64
N LYS A 318 -5.99 -20.96 -2.17
CA LYS A 318 -6.66 -22.25 -2.39
C LYS A 318 -7.97 -22.36 -1.60
N LEU A 319 -8.05 -21.80 -0.41
CA LEU A 319 -9.28 -21.72 0.37
C LEU A 319 -10.31 -20.80 -0.30
N ASP A 320 -9.88 -19.64 -0.78
CA ASP A 320 -10.74 -18.68 -1.48
C ASP A 320 -11.27 -19.27 -2.81
N ASP A 321 -10.44 -20.00 -3.58
CA ASP A 321 -10.84 -20.71 -4.81
C ASP A 321 -11.93 -21.75 -4.52
N ASN A 322 -12.00 -22.29 -3.30
CA ASN A 322 -13.05 -23.21 -2.83
C ASN A 322 -14.21 -22.49 -2.12
N LEU A 323 -14.35 -21.18 -2.33
CA LEU A 323 -15.41 -20.34 -1.74
C LEU A 323 -15.47 -20.41 -0.20
N THR A 324 -14.35 -20.68 0.44
CA THR A 324 -14.27 -20.79 1.91
C THR A 324 -13.36 -19.71 2.46
N HIS A 325 -13.94 -18.61 2.90
CA HIS A 325 -13.17 -17.51 3.50
C HIS A 325 -12.85 -17.80 4.96
N VAL A 326 -11.55 -17.84 5.28
CA VAL A 326 -11.03 -17.96 6.65
C VAL A 326 -10.14 -16.75 6.94
N THR A 327 -10.39 -16.05 8.03
CA THR A 327 -9.56 -14.89 8.39
C THR A 327 -8.12 -15.32 8.68
N THR A 328 -7.15 -14.48 8.31
CA THR A 328 -5.71 -14.70 8.56
C THR A 328 -5.42 -15.14 9.99
N SER A 329 -6.01 -14.44 10.96
CA SER A 329 -5.80 -14.73 12.38
C SER A 329 -6.28 -16.12 12.77
N ASN A 330 -7.46 -16.52 12.29
CA ASN A 330 -8.02 -17.85 12.60
C ASN A 330 -7.23 -18.97 11.92
N LEU A 331 -6.83 -18.76 10.66
CA LEU A 331 -6.02 -19.77 9.94
C LEU A 331 -4.68 -19.99 10.64
N ILE A 332 -3.93 -18.93 10.92
CA ILE A 332 -2.62 -19.05 11.60
C ILE A 332 -2.76 -19.62 13.02
N LYS A 333 -3.78 -19.20 13.77
CA LYS A 333 -4.06 -19.75 15.10
C LYS A 333 -4.34 -21.26 15.02
N THR A 334 -5.17 -21.68 14.05
CA THR A 334 -5.48 -23.09 13.85
C THR A 334 -4.22 -23.89 13.52
N LEU A 335 -3.41 -23.43 12.55
CA LEU A 335 -2.17 -24.11 12.16
C LEU A 335 -1.16 -24.22 13.32
N ARG A 336 -1.02 -23.17 14.14
CA ARG A 336 -0.14 -23.20 15.32
C ARG A 336 -0.61 -24.16 16.41
N ASN A 337 -1.91 -24.36 16.54
CA ASN A 337 -2.52 -25.19 17.57
C ASN A 337 -2.68 -26.65 17.15
N MET A 338 -2.49 -26.99 15.87
CA MET A 338 -2.59 -28.36 15.35
C MET A 338 -1.40 -29.21 15.81
N ASN A 339 -1.37 -29.55 17.09
CA ASN A 339 -0.32 -30.35 17.68
C ASN A 339 -0.85 -31.75 18.05
N VAL A 340 0.01 -32.73 17.94
CA VAL A 340 -0.26 -34.11 18.36
C VAL A 340 0.79 -34.55 19.37
N VAL A 341 0.39 -35.37 20.33
CA VAL A 341 1.28 -35.97 21.31
C VAL A 341 1.46 -37.45 20.98
N ASN A 342 2.70 -37.90 20.94
CA ASN A 342 3.03 -39.31 20.79
C ASN A 342 2.65 -40.09 22.07
N MET A 343 1.92 -41.17 21.91
CA MET A 343 1.49 -42.06 23.01
C MET A 343 2.15 -43.41 22.79
N ASP A 344 3.34 -43.55 23.40
CA ASP A 344 4.15 -44.77 23.44
C ASP A 344 4.42 -45.43 22.07
N ASP A 345 4.62 -44.60 21.05
CA ASP A 345 4.84 -44.96 19.62
C ASP A 345 3.72 -45.80 18.98
N MET A 346 2.63 -46.04 19.70
CA MET A 346 1.48 -46.79 19.15
C MET A 346 0.51 -45.89 18.39
N TYR A 347 0.25 -44.70 18.88
CA TYR A 347 -0.63 -43.74 18.25
C TYR A 347 -0.29 -42.30 18.69
N TYR A 348 -0.82 -41.32 17.92
CA TYR A 348 -0.72 -39.91 18.24
C TYR A 348 -2.09 -39.40 18.65
N LYS A 349 -2.15 -38.62 19.72
CA LYS A 349 -3.38 -37.97 20.20
C LYS A 349 -3.36 -36.50 19.83
N SER A 350 -4.41 -35.99 19.18
CA SER A 350 -4.59 -34.56 18.96
C SER A 350 -4.85 -33.83 20.26
N ILE A 351 -4.18 -32.69 20.47
CA ILE A 351 -4.40 -31.81 21.63
C ILE A 351 -5.10 -30.50 21.19
N TYR A 352 -5.70 -30.51 20.01
CA TYR A 352 -6.53 -29.45 19.49
C TYR A 352 -7.98 -29.93 19.31
N SER A 353 -8.90 -28.98 19.20
CA SER A 353 -10.33 -29.21 18.95
C SER A 353 -10.74 -28.71 17.58
N GLY A 354 -11.87 -29.19 17.10
CA GLY A 354 -12.47 -28.72 15.83
C GLY A 354 -12.69 -27.22 15.82
N SER A 355 -12.53 -26.63 14.64
CA SER A 355 -12.82 -25.21 14.37
C SER A 355 -13.25 -25.03 12.93
N GLN A 356 -13.98 -23.96 12.64
CA GLN A 356 -14.39 -23.63 11.27
C GLN A 356 -13.20 -23.60 10.30
N ALA A 357 -12.04 -23.08 10.74
CA ALA A 357 -10.82 -23.04 9.94
C ALA A 357 -10.24 -24.46 9.70
N LEU A 358 -10.32 -25.36 10.70
CA LEU A 358 -9.89 -26.74 10.55
C LEU A 358 -10.78 -27.50 9.56
N ASP A 359 -12.10 -27.34 9.66
CA ASP A 359 -13.06 -27.94 8.74
C ASP A 359 -12.88 -27.45 7.30
N ALA A 360 -12.52 -26.16 7.15
CA ALA A 360 -12.18 -25.58 5.86
C ALA A 360 -10.93 -26.23 5.25
N LEU A 361 -9.87 -26.41 6.08
CA LEU A 361 -8.64 -27.10 5.65
C LEU A 361 -8.89 -28.55 5.29
N GLU A 362 -9.67 -29.28 6.10
CA GLU A 362 -10.05 -30.68 5.80
C GLU A 362 -10.69 -30.82 4.43
N ARG A 363 -11.70 -29.97 4.16
CA ARG A 363 -12.42 -30.00 2.87
C ARG A 363 -11.54 -29.59 1.71
N CYS A 364 -10.81 -28.48 1.86
CA CYS A 364 -9.99 -27.92 0.79
C CYS A 364 -8.84 -28.84 0.36
N PHE A 365 -8.22 -29.54 1.32
CA PHE A 365 -7.08 -30.42 1.07
C PHE A 365 -7.44 -31.90 1.11
N GLU A 366 -8.72 -32.25 1.28
CA GLU A 366 -9.21 -33.64 1.43
C GLU A 366 -8.42 -34.44 2.45
N LEU A 367 -8.19 -33.86 3.61
CA LEU A 367 -7.45 -34.43 4.70
C LEU A 367 -8.39 -34.82 5.84
N GLN A 368 -7.95 -35.70 6.70
CA GLN A 368 -8.68 -36.05 7.92
C GLN A 368 -7.93 -35.45 9.12
N LEU A 369 -8.19 -34.18 9.40
CA LEU A 369 -7.48 -33.39 10.41
C LEU A 369 -8.23 -33.31 11.76
N ASN A 370 -9.53 -33.69 11.79
CA ASN A 370 -10.37 -33.58 13.00
C ASN A 370 -10.57 -34.93 13.70
N ARG A 371 -9.47 -35.72 13.83
CA ARG A 371 -9.47 -36.98 14.56
C ARG A 371 -8.84 -36.79 15.93
N LYS A 372 -9.38 -37.50 16.94
CA LYS A 372 -8.81 -37.53 18.28
C LYS A 372 -7.53 -38.37 18.35
N TYR A 373 -7.42 -39.45 17.57
CA TYR A 373 -6.29 -40.36 17.53
C TYR A 373 -5.88 -40.64 16.06
N TYR A 374 -4.58 -40.71 15.84
CA TYR A 374 -3.96 -41.04 14.56
C TYR A 374 -2.97 -42.21 14.73
N ARG A 375 -2.99 -43.14 13.83
CA ARG A 375 -1.89 -44.11 13.69
C ARG A 375 -0.69 -43.43 13.02
N PRO A 376 0.55 -43.88 13.26
CA PRO A 376 1.72 -43.34 12.54
C PRO A 376 1.57 -43.37 11.03
N SER A 377 0.92 -44.40 10.48
CA SER A 377 0.60 -44.54 9.05
C SER A 377 -0.33 -43.44 8.54
N ASP A 378 -1.28 -42.98 9.38
CA ASP A 378 -2.25 -41.92 8.97
C ASP A 378 -1.57 -40.56 8.86
N LEU A 379 -0.71 -40.23 9.87
CA LEU A 379 0.11 -39.02 9.82
C LEU A 379 1.08 -39.02 8.62
N ASN A 380 1.72 -40.16 8.36
CA ASN A 380 2.60 -40.33 7.22
C ASN A 380 1.84 -40.12 5.88
N LYS A 381 0.59 -40.56 5.76
CA LYS A 381 -0.25 -40.28 4.58
C LYS A 381 -0.54 -38.80 4.41
N ILE A 382 -0.86 -38.08 5.50
CA ILE A 382 -1.07 -36.65 5.50
C ILE A 382 0.20 -35.93 5.01
N VAL A 383 1.36 -36.24 5.59
CA VAL A 383 2.64 -35.62 5.20
C VAL A 383 2.98 -35.92 3.72
N LYS A 384 2.82 -37.18 3.29
CA LYS A 384 3.12 -37.57 1.90
C LYS A 384 2.20 -36.93 0.86
N LYS A 385 0.97 -36.57 1.23
CA LYS A 385 0.04 -35.89 0.30
C LYS A 385 0.55 -34.49 -0.09
N PHE A 386 1.32 -33.84 0.78
CA PHE A 386 1.95 -32.54 0.51
C PHE A 386 3.37 -32.65 -0.08
N SER A 387 3.93 -33.85 -0.18
CA SER A 387 5.27 -34.08 -0.73
C SER A 387 5.25 -34.40 -2.24
N LYS A 388 4.07 -34.47 -2.85
CA LYS A 388 3.85 -34.62 -4.29
C LYS A 388 3.37 -33.31 -4.90
#